data_40791e30a14ffe84d70f38dcce0a1a3c
#
_entry.id   40791e30a14ffe84d70f38dcce0a1a3c
#
_cell.length_a   1.000
_cell.length_b   1.000
_cell.length_c   1.000
_cell.angle_alpha   90.00
_cell.angle_beta   90.00
_cell.angle_gamma   90.00
#
_symmetry.space_group_name_H-M   'P 1'
#
loop_
_entity.id
_entity.type
_entity.pdbx_description
1 polymer ?
#
loop_
_entity_poly.entity_id
_entity_poly.type
_entity_poly.pdbx_seq_one_letter_code
_entity_poly.pdbx_strand_id
1 'polypeptide(L)'
;MNPQSGSLGTRSPSLRSGAHSPDKYLKAKGAAEESRFTGEWSSSPAKDRPVVKKTGAVVIETGTGSCKAGFAGQQKPKSIVGTVVGHLSEGSIKSERTGPDTFVGERARLQPNAEIIFPVRNGIIIDWEAAEVLWRHMFYHDLKVHPEEHALLMSDPPLSPTTNREKMVEVVFESLNSPGMYIAYHSVLSVYAHGKISGLVVDTGYAVTHTVPVLDGYNLPHAIERMDIAGSHLTSFLLQLLRDTGHAFNERMMHIVEDIKHKFCYVAADIESECNLPKEEYMVDFQLPDGQIISLEKERFQCPERLFNPPKMPGVSLVGIHTMAQRSLKKVPKEARRDMYQNVLLCGGSSLFEGLEKRFTSELLQKVPVNTKLRVSSIPLRNYAAWTGGSVLASLKNFQSCWIRKEQYTEHGPYIVHRRCY
;
A
#
# COMPACT_ATOMS: atom_id res chain seq x y z
N MET A 1 9.37 21.50 -73.10
CA MET A 1 7.95 21.12 -73.31
C MET A 1 7.32 20.85 -72.00
N ASN A 2 6.55 21.81 -71.49
CA ASN A 2 5.60 21.67 -70.39
C ASN A 2 4.32 21.00 -70.93
N PRO A 3 3.47 20.28 -70.16
CA PRO A 3 2.46 20.98 -69.38
C PRO A 3 2.09 20.28 -68.02
N GLN A 4 1.81 21.15 -67.07
CA GLN A 4 0.50 21.36 -66.38
C GLN A 4 -0.03 20.20 -65.53
N SER A 5 -0.07 20.39 -64.27
CA SER A 5 -1.06 20.97 -63.31
C SER A 5 -2.14 19.99 -62.86
N GLY A 6 -2.32 19.90 -61.59
CA GLY A 6 -3.41 19.18 -60.93
C GLY A 6 -3.30 19.24 -59.40
N SER A 7 -3.63 20.40 -58.81
CA SER A 7 -3.80 20.57 -57.38
C SER A 7 -5.14 20.00 -56.94
N LEU A 8 -5.16 19.06 -56.01
CA LEU A 8 -6.34 18.69 -55.24
C LEU A 8 -6.05 18.96 -53.75
N GLY A 9 -6.62 20.06 -53.29
CA GLY A 9 -6.62 20.43 -51.87
C GLY A 9 -7.56 19.56 -51.07
N THR A 10 -7.01 18.88 -50.11
CA THR A 10 -7.82 18.25 -49.05
C THR A 10 -7.77 19.16 -47.82
N ARG A 11 -8.91 19.77 -47.52
CA ARG A 11 -9.14 20.52 -46.26
C ARG A 11 -9.20 19.56 -45.10
N SER A 12 -8.27 19.70 -44.17
CA SER A 12 -8.38 19.09 -42.83
C SER A 12 -9.35 19.91 -41.96
N PRO A 13 -10.24 19.28 -41.17
CA PRO A 13 -11.09 20.00 -40.24
C PRO A 13 -10.24 20.47 -39.06
N SER A 14 -10.29 21.76 -38.76
CA SER A 14 -9.71 22.37 -37.57
C SER A 14 -10.46 21.86 -36.30
N LEU A 15 -9.79 21.07 -35.50
CA LEU A 15 -10.22 20.79 -34.12
C LEU A 15 -10.06 22.06 -33.29
N ARG A 16 -11.18 22.69 -32.93
CA ARG A 16 -11.21 23.75 -31.91
C ARG A 16 -10.90 23.09 -30.57
N SER A 17 -9.75 23.41 -30.01
CA SER A 17 -9.39 23.14 -28.63
C SER A 17 -10.24 24.00 -27.70
N GLY A 18 -11.30 23.47 -27.15
CA GLY A 18 -12.01 24.08 -26.04
C GLY A 18 -11.20 23.88 -24.76
N ALA A 19 -10.38 24.84 -24.41
CA ALA A 19 -9.74 24.90 -23.10
C ALA A 19 -10.83 25.18 -22.04
N HIS A 20 -11.22 24.15 -21.29
CA HIS A 20 -12.05 24.34 -20.10
C HIS A 20 -11.16 24.84 -18.96
N SER A 21 -11.42 26.05 -18.51
CA SER A 21 -10.80 26.68 -17.34
C SER A 21 -11.02 25.84 -16.09
N PRO A 22 -9.97 25.63 -15.25
CA PRO A 22 -10.08 24.93 -13.97
C PRO A 22 -11.14 25.51 -13.01
N ASP A 23 -11.40 26.81 -13.10
CA ASP A 23 -12.37 27.51 -12.26
C ASP A 23 -13.82 27.05 -12.45
N LYS A 24 -14.20 26.60 -13.65
CA LYS A 24 -15.54 26.03 -13.88
C LYS A 24 -15.73 24.68 -13.21
N TYR A 25 -14.65 23.92 -13.07
CA TYR A 25 -14.70 22.60 -12.45
C TYR A 25 -14.83 22.70 -10.92
N LEU A 26 -14.16 23.68 -10.30
CA LEU A 26 -14.26 23.93 -8.85
C LEU A 26 -15.63 24.51 -8.45
N LYS A 27 -16.17 25.44 -9.24
CA LYS A 27 -17.53 25.99 -8.99
C LYS A 27 -18.64 24.97 -9.19
N ALA A 28 -18.50 24.06 -10.17
CA ALA A 28 -19.47 22.98 -10.37
C ALA A 28 -19.42 21.92 -9.26
N LYS A 29 -18.24 21.69 -8.65
CA LYS A 29 -18.13 20.78 -7.50
C LYS A 29 -18.69 21.36 -6.21
N GLY A 30 -18.45 22.62 -5.90
CA GLY A 30 -19.01 23.27 -4.70
C GLY A 30 -20.54 23.22 -4.66
N ALA A 31 -21.21 23.49 -5.78
CA ALA A 31 -22.67 23.39 -5.88
C ALA A 31 -23.19 21.95 -5.86
N ALA A 32 -22.37 20.98 -6.34
CA ALA A 32 -22.72 19.56 -6.31
C ALA A 32 -22.46 18.93 -4.93
N GLU A 33 -21.54 19.45 -4.15
CA GLU A 33 -21.25 18.96 -2.79
C GLU A 33 -22.29 19.41 -1.77
N GLU A 34 -22.79 20.64 -1.82
CA GLU A 34 -23.92 21.06 -0.98
C GLU A 34 -25.21 20.28 -1.29
N SER A 35 -25.46 19.94 -2.55
CA SER A 35 -26.62 19.12 -2.92
C SER A 35 -26.44 17.63 -2.59
N ARG A 36 -25.21 17.14 -2.44
CA ARG A 36 -24.93 15.74 -2.05
C ARG A 36 -25.08 15.49 -0.55
N PHE A 37 -24.94 16.53 0.29
CA PHE A 37 -25.16 16.39 1.73
C PHE A 37 -26.58 16.73 2.17
N THR A 38 -27.36 17.43 1.34
CA THR A 38 -28.76 17.82 1.62
C THR A 38 -29.79 17.06 0.78
N GLY A 39 -29.37 16.12 -0.07
CA GLY A 39 -30.27 15.29 -0.84
C GLY A 39 -31.14 14.43 0.07
N GLU A 40 -32.37 14.82 0.25
CA GLU A 40 -33.43 14.01 0.83
C GLU A 40 -33.56 12.73 0.02
N TRP A 41 -32.97 11.68 0.56
CA TRP A 41 -33.19 10.33 0.10
C TRP A 41 -34.62 9.96 0.45
N SER A 42 -35.50 9.81 -0.54
CA SER A 42 -36.81 9.21 -0.35
C SER A 42 -36.60 7.80 0.23
N SER A 43 -36.65 7.73 1.53
CA SER A 43 -36.52 6.53 2.31
C SER A 43 -37.79 5.73 2.18
N SER A 44 -37.78 4.66 1.39
CA SER A 44 -38.60 3.52 1.75
C SER A 44 -38.14 3.04 3.13
N PRO A 45 -39.03 2.76 4.09
CA PRO A 45 -38.62 2.38 5.43
C PRO A 45 -38.20 0.89 5.47
N ALA A 46 -37.01 0.61 4.96
CA ALA A 46 -36.30 -0.59 5.33
C ALA A 46 -35.75 -0.32 6.74
N LYS A 47 -36.33 -1.00 7.73
CA LYS A 47 -35.96 -0.93 9.14
C LYS A 47 -34.45 -0.91 9.29
N ASP A 48 -33.91 0.20 9.84
CA ASP A 48 -32.50 0.41 10.16
C ASP A 48 -32.00 -0.63 11.17
N ARG A 49 -31.69 -1.83 10.69
CA ARG A 49 -30.86 -2.77 11.46
C ARG A 49 -29.42 -2.35 11.25
N PRO A 50 -28.63 -2.08 12.28
CA PRO A 50 -27.23 -1.77 12.12
C PRO A 50 -26.53 -2.94 11.41
N VAL A 51 -25.75 -2.64 10.36
CA VAL A 51 -24.94 -3.64 9.62
C VAL A 51 -23.92 -4.29 10.55
N VAL A 52 -23.39 -3.49 11.49
CA VAL A 52 -22.44 -3.94 12.50
C VAL A 52 -23.22 -4.31 13.76
N LYS A 53 -23.29 -5.61 14.04
CA LYS A 53 -23.77 -6.14 15.33
C LYS A 53 -22.83 -5.68 16.46
N LYS A 54 -23.17 -5.95 17.72
CA LYS A 54 -22.33 -5.69 18.92
C LYS A 54 -20.90 -6.28 18.84
N THR A 55 -20.66 -7.19 17.90
CA THR A 55 -19.38 -7.88 17.65
C THR A 55 -18.31 -7.01 16.99
N GLY A 56 -18.65 -5.81 16.48
CA GLY A 56 -17.71 -4.92 15.78
C GLY A 56 -17.40 -5.34 14.33
N ALA A 57 -16.82 -4.42 13.56
CA ALA A 57 -16.36 -4.70 12.19
C ALA A 57 -14.94 -5.29 12.21
N VAL A 58 -14.58 -6.06 11.18
CA VAL A 58 -13.22 -6.54 10.96
C VAL A 58 -12.56 -5.70 9.87
N VAL A 59 -11.31 -5.33 10.08
CA VAL A 59 -10.48 -4.60 9.12
C VAL A 59 -9.41 -5.53 8.59
N ILE A 60 -9.29 -5.62 7.27
CA ILE A 60 -8.27 -6.42 6.58
C ILE A 60 -7.46 -5.52 5.64
N GLU A 61 -6.15 -5.53 5.82
CA GLU A 61 -5.18 -4.94 4.90
C GLU A 61 -4.41 -6.06 4.21
N THR A 62 -4.61 -6.21 2.90
CA THR A 62 -3.94 -7.24 2.09
C THR A 62 -2.76 -6.61 1.36
N GLY A 63 -1.59 -6.63 1.99
CA GLY A 63 -0.35 -6.14 1.41
C GLY A 63 0.45 -7.22 0.69
N THR A 64 1.44 -6.83 -0.13
CA THR A 64 2.31 -7.78 -0.86
C THR A 64 3.16 -8.65 0.08
N GLY A 65 3.69 -8.09 1.16
CA GLY A 65 4.56 -8.82 2.09
C GLY A 65 3.80 -9.49 3.22
N SER A 66 2.76 -8.85 3.73
CA SER A 66 1.93 -9.38 4.82
C SER A 66 0.50 -8.90 4.74
N CYS A 67 -0.42 -9.78 5.13
CA CYS A 67 -1.82 -9.47 5.36
C CYS A 67 -2.04 -9.21 6.85
N LYS A 68 -2.87 -8.23 7.18
CA LYS A 68 -3.14 -7.81 8.56
C LYS A 68 -4.64 -7.79 8.79
N ALA A 69 -5.10 -8.37 9.90
CA ALA A 69 -6.51 -8.35 10.27
C ALA A 69 -6.72 -8.09 11.77
N GLY A 70 -7.87 -7.53 12.09
CA GLY A 70 -8.27 -7.27 13.47
C GLY A 70 -9.58 -6.50 13.55
N PHE A 71 -10.03 -6.25 14.77
CA PHE A 71 -11.32 -5.59 15.01
C PHE A 71 -11.19 -4.07 14.97
N ALA A 72 -12.20 -3.40 14.43
CA ALA A 72 -12.34 -1.96 14.47
C ALA A 72 -12.28 -1.42 15.91
N GLY A 73 -11.62 -0.27 16.10
CA GLY A 73 -11.38 0.35 17.39
C GLY A 73 -10.13 -0.14 18.12
N GLN A 74 -9.43 -1.17 17.62
CA GLN A 74 -8.14 -1.59 18.16
C GLN A 74 -6.97 -0.76 17.62
N GLN A 75 -5.91 -0.60 18.40
CA GLN A 75 -4.74 0.21 18.04
C GLN A 75 -3.77 -0.51 17.09
N LYS A 76 -3.78 -1.84 17.06
CA LYS A 76 -2.92 -2.67 16.21
C LYS A 76 -3.66 -3.93 15.74
N PRO A 77 -3.29 -4.50 14.58
CA PRO A 77 -3.90 -5.73 14.09
C PRO A 77 -3.67 -6.89 15.06
N LYS A 78 -4.66 -7.77 15.19
CA LYS A 78 -4.57 -8.98 16.01
C LYS A 78 -3.86 -10.12 15.27
N SER A 79 -4.02 -10.18 13.95
CA SER A 79 -3.39 -11.14 13.06
C SER A 79 -2.48 -10.42 12.06
N ILE A 80 -1.26 -10.93 11.89
CA ILE A 80 -0.29 -10.51 10.87
C ILE A 80 0.31 -11.77 10.29
N VAL A 81 0.04 -12.03 9.02
CA VAL A 81 0.44 -13.25 8.31
C VAL A 81 1.16 -12.88 7.03
N GLY A 82 2.24 -13.60 6.70
CA GLY A 82 2.91 -13.46 5.40
C GLY A 82 1.93 -13.72 4.26
N THR A 83 1.94 -12.88 3.23
CA THR A 83 1.03 -13.00 2.07
C THR A 83 1.54 -14.10 1.14
N VAL A 84 1.46 -15.33 1.63
CA VAL A 84 1.90 -16.54 0.92
C VAL A 84 1.04 -17.73 1.33
N VAL A 85 0.72 -18.56 0.35
CA VAL A 85 -0.02 -19.83 0.53
C VAL A 85 0.82 -20.96 -0.08
N GLY A 86 0.85 -22.10 0.58
CA GLY A 86 1.54 -23.29 0.10
C GLY A 86 0.57 -24.45 -0.05
N HIS A 87 0.60 -25.13 -1.18
CA HIS A 87 -0.17 -26.35 -1.45
C HIS A 87 0.77 -27.54 -1.65
N LEU A 88 0.43 -28.68 -1.03
CA LEU A 88 1.13 -29.92 -1.31
C LEU A 88 0.55 -30.56 -2.57
N SER A 89 1.43 -30.88 -3.53
CA SER A 89 1.03 -31.57 -4.77
C SER A 89 0.40 -32.93 -4.49
N GLU A 90 -0.64 -33.29 -5.23
CA GLU A 90 -1.36 -34.58 -5.10
C GLU A 90 -0.48 -35.84 -5.27
N GLY A 91 0.71 -35.72 -5.85
CA GLY A 91 1.68 -36.81 -6.06
C GLY A 91 2.53 -37.17 -4.85
N SER A 92 2.50 -36.39 -3.77
CA SER A 92 3.22 -36.72 -2.53
C SER A 92 2.41 -37.77 -1.77
N ILE A 93 2.86 -39.00 -1.77
CA ILE A 93 2.32 -40.21 -1.13
C ILE A 93 1.21 -39.96 -0.10
N LYS A 94 -0.06 -40.08 -0.55
CA LYS A 94 -1.29 -39.88 0.26
C LYS A 94 -1.45 -40.91 1.40
N SER A 95 -0.58 -41.91 1.49
CA SER A 95 -0.86 -43.09 2.34
C SER A 95 -0.58 -42.91 3.83
N GLU A 96 0.09 -41.82 4.27
CA GLU A 96 0.45 -41.67 5.71
C GLU A 96 0.26 -40.27 6.31
N ARG A 97 -0.34 -39.30 5.60
CA ARG A 97 -0.49 -37.93 6.11
C ARG A 97 -1.88 -37.65 6.64
N THR A 98 -1.94 -37.32 7.94
CA THR A 98 -3.17 -36.86 8.64
C THR A 98 -3.26 -35.33 8.75
N GLY A 99 -2.41 -34.56 8.02
CA GLY A 99 -2.30 -33.11 8.12
C GLY A 99 -2.97 -32.36 6.96
N PRO A 100 -3.13 -31.04 7.09
CA PRO A 100 -3.73 -30.21 6.04
C PRO A 100 -2.85 -30.14 4.80
N ASP A 101 -3.46 -30.08 3.60
CA ASP A 101 -2.79 -29.95 2.32
C ASP A 101 -2.44 -28.49 1.97
N THR A 102 -2.94 -27.53 2.76
CA THR A 102 -2.78 -26.08 2.53
C THR A 102 -2.21 -25.40 3.77
N PHE A 103 -1.20 -24.57 3.56
CA PHE A 103 -0.48 -23.83 4.59
C PHE A 103 -0.47 -22.33 4.27
N VAL A 104 -0.43 -21.48 5.28
CA VAL A 104 -0.49 -20.02 5.16
C VAL A 104 0.68 -19.36 5.89
N GLY A 105 1.21 -18.29 5.31
CA GLY A 105 2.27 -17.49 5.90
C GLY A 105 3.60 -18.25 6.00
N GLU A 106 4.32 -18.04 7.07
CA GLU A 106 5.62 -18.69 7.30
C GLU A 106 5.53 -20.22 7.33
N ARG A 107 4.39 -20.78 7.74
CA ARG A 107 4.17 -22.22 7.70
C ARG A 107 4.22 -22.77 6.28
N ALA A 108 3.77 -22.00 5.29
CA ALA A 108 3.85 -22.39 3.88
C ALA A 108 5.30 -22.46 3.42
N ARG A 109 6.14 -21.48 3.79
CA ARG A 109 7.56 -21.41 3.43
C ARG A 109 8.39 -22.55 4.04
N LEU A 110 7.97 -23.05 5.20
CA LEU A 110 8.65 -24.11 5.94
C LEU A 110 8.27 -25.52 5.47
N GLN A 111 7.26 -25.66 4.61
CA GLN A 111 6.83 -26.97 4.12
C GLN A 111 7.72 -27.47 2.99
N PRO A 112 8.42 -28.60 3.17
CA PRO A 112 9.12 -29.23 2.06
C PRO A 112 8.12 -29.68 0.98
N ASN A 113 8.44 -29.43 -0.27
CA ASN A 113 7.63 -29.83 -1.43
C ASN A 113 6.25 -29.14 -1.55
N ALA A 114 6.00 -28.05 -0.83
CA ALA A 114 4.83 -27.22 -1.09
C ALA A 114 5.07 -26.33 -2.32
N GLU A 115 4.10 -26.27 -3.20
CA GLU A 115 4.03 -25.25 -4.24
C GLU A 115 3.65 -23.93 -3.58
N ILE A 116 4.50 -22.92 -3.74
CA ILE A 116 4.35 -21.61 -3.08
C ILE A 116 3.65 -20.62 -4.02
N ILE A 117 2.53 -20.08 -3.58
CA ILE A 117 1.72 -19.09 -4.28
C ILE A 117 1.77 -17.77 -3.53
N PHE A 118 2.05 -16.69 -4.26
CA PHE A 118 1.99 -15.31 -3.78
C PHE A 118 0.75 -14.63 -4.32
N PRO A 119 -0.34 -14.53 -3.56
CA PRO A 119 -1.63 -14.01 -4.08
C PRO A 119 -1.60 -12.53 -4.43
N VAL A 120 -0.61 -11.79 -3.93
CA VAL A 120 -0.48 -10.33 -4.16
C VAL A 120 0.85 -10.01 -4.81
N ARG A 121 0.81 -9.31 -5.93
CA ARG A 121 2.00 -8.84 -6.65
C ARG A 121 1.95 -7.31 -6.78
N ASN A 122 2.98 -6.63 -6.31
CA ASN A 122 3.08 -5.17 -6.36
C ASN A 122 1.82 -4.43 -5.85
N GLY A 123 1.23 -4.94 -4.76
CA GLY A 123 0.03 -4.40 -4.15
C GLY A 123 -1.29 -4.92 -4.75
N ILE A 124 -1.27 -5.57 -5.91
CA ILE A 124 -2.46 -6.02 -6.63
C ILE A 124 -2.70 -7.51 -6.36
N ILE A 125 -3.91 -7.87 -6.01
CA ILE A 125 -4.33 -9.28 -5.89
C ILE A 125 -4.39 -9.86 -7.31
N ILE A 126 -3.62 -10.93 -7.54
CA ILE A 126 -3.51 -11.63 -8.82
C ILE A 126 -4.06 -13.06 -8.75
N ASP A 127 -4.12 -13.62 -7.54
CA ASP A 127 -4.69 -14.94 -7.28
C ASP A 127 -5.75 -14.80 -6.19
N TRP A 128 -7.01 -14.89 -6.60
CA TRP A 128 -8.15 -14.66 -5.71
C TRP A 128 -8.47 -15.87 -4.84
N GLU A 129 -8.21 -17.08 -5.33
CA GLU A 129 -8.39 -18.31 -4.57
C GLU A 129 -7.42 -18.37 -3.40
N ALA A 130 -6.14 -18.10 -3.66
CA ALA A 130 -5.13 -18.03 -2.60
C ALA A 130 -5.37 -16.85 -1.64
N ALA A 131 -5.88 -15.71 -2.12
CA ALA A 131 -6.26 -14.58 -1.26
C ALA A 131 -7.43 -14.94 -0.33
N GLU A 132 -8.42 -15.65 -0.83
CA GLU A 132 -9.55 -16.15 -0.05
C GLU A 132 -9.08 -17.14 1.04
N VAL A 133 -8.22 -18.09 0.69
CA VAL A 133 -7.61 -19.03 1.65
C VAL A 133 -6.92 -18.27 2.78
N LEU A 134 -6.15 -17.23 2.44
CA LEU A 134 -5.48 -16.38 3.41
C LEU A 134 -6.46 -15.67 4.33
N TRP A 135 -7.52 -15.05 3.80
CA TRP A 135 -8.55 -14.38 4.59
C TRP A 135 -9.33 -15.35 5.48
N ARG A 136 -9.73 -16.53 4.96
CA ARG A 136 -10.38 -17.58 5.77
C ARG A 136 -9.49 -18.05 6.91
N HIS A 137 -8.18 -18.25 6.66
CA HIS A 137 -7.23 -18.58 7.71
C HIS A 137 -7.24 -17.54 8.83
N MET A 138 -7.15 -16.23 8.47
CA MET A 138 -7.16 -15.16 9.45
C MET A 138 -8.46 -15.10 10.26
N PHE A 139 -9.61 -15.36 9.64
CA PHE A 139 -10.89 -15.42 10.35
C PHE A 139 -10.97 -16.60 11.33
N TYR A 140 -10.77 -17.80 10.84
CA TYR A 140 -11.05 -19.01 11.60
C TYR A 140 -9.92 -19.39 12.58
N HIS A 141 -8.66 -19.15 12.21
CA HIS A 141 -7.52 -19.55 13.06
C HIS A 141 -7.02 -18.42 13.96
N ASP A 142 -6.92 -17.19 13.45
CA ASP A 142 -6.27 -16.10 14.19
C ASP A 142 -7.27 -15.27 14.96
N LEU A 143 -8.34 -14.79 14.30
CA LEU A 143 -9.39 -14.00 14.96
C LEU A 143 -10.37 -14.86 15.72
N LYS A 144 -10.58 -16.11 15.28
CA LYS A 144 -11.52 -17.10 15.84
C LYS A 144 -12.97 -16.61 15.80
N VAL A 145 -13.38 -16.07 14.64
CA VAL A 145 -14.73 -15.57 14.39
C VAL A 145 -15.19 -15.97 12.99
N HIS A 146 -16.49 -15.89 12.76
CA HIS A 146 -17.11 -16.19 11.47
C HIS A 146 -17.32 -14.91 10.65
N PRO A 147 -16.87 -14.84 9.38
CA PRO A 147 -16.97 -13.63 8.56
C PRO A 147 -18.43 -13.18 8.35
N GLU A 148 -19.40 -14.09 8.33
CA GLU A 148 -20.83 -13.80 8.21
C GLU A 148 -21.42 -13.03 9.42
N GLU A 149 -20.69 -12.89 10.51
CA GLU A 149 -21.12 -12.12 11.67
C GLU A 149 -20.56 -10.69 11.70
N HIS A 150 -19.64 -10.36 10.79
CA HIS A 150 -18.89 -9.10 10.81
C HIS A 150 -18.96 -8.36 9.49
N ALA A 151 -19.15 -7.05 9.54
CA ALA A 151 -18.89 -6.20 8.39
C ALA A 151 -17.38 -6.05 8.17
N LEU A 152 -16.94 -5.95 6.91
CA LEU A 152 -15.54 -6.00 6.50
C LEU A 152 -15.10 -4.68 5.88
N LEU A 153 -14.12 -4.02 6.50
CA LEU A 153 -13.40 -2.94 5.84
C LEU A 153 -12.12 -3.52 5.20
N MET A 154 -12.07 -3.46 3.88
CA MET A 154 -10.94 -3.92 3.08
C MET A 154 -10.13 -2.73 2.59
N SER A 155 -8.82 -2.84 2.63
CA SER A 155 -7.95 -1.81 2.08
C SER A 155 -7.57 -2.13 0.64
N ASP A 156 -7.37 -1.08 -0.17
CA ASP A 156 -7.02 -1.18 -1.58
C ASP A 156 -5.84 -0.23 -1.89
N PRO A 157 -4.80 -0.67 -2.64
CA PRO A 157 -3.69 0.21 -2.97
C PRO A 157 -4.12 1.32 -3.94
N PRO A 158 -3.40 2.44 -3.98
CA PRO A 158 -3.60 3.45 -5.03
C PRO A 158 -3.27 2.83 -6.40
N LEU A 159 -4.00 3.25 -7.43
CA LEU A 159 -3.87 2.74 -8.81
C LEU A 159 -4.24 1.27 -8.99
N SER A 160 -5.01 0.69 -8.08
CA SER A 160 -5.61 -0.64 -8.26
C SER A 160 -6.58 -0.64 -9.45
N PRO A 161 -6.59 -1.69 -10.27
CA PRO A 161 -7.61 -1.85 -11.30
C PRO A 161 -9.02 -1.85 -10.73
N THR A 162 -9.96 -1.20 -11.39
CA THR A 162 -11.37 -1.15 -10.95
C THR A 162 -11.99 -2.55 -10.82
N THR A 163 -11.62 -3.45 -11.72
CA THR A 163 -12.04 -4.86 -11.70
C THR A 163 -11.60 -5.63 -10.45
N ASN A 164 -10.45 -5.26 -9.85
CA ASN A 164 -10.02 -5.86 -8.59
C ASN A 164 -10.96 -5.50 -7.43
N ARG A 165 -11.48 -4.27 -7.42
CA ARG A 165 -12.45 -3.84 -6.41
C ARG A 165 -13.77 -4.60 -6.57
N GLU A 166 -14.24 -4.79 -7.80
CA GLU A 166 -15.43 -5.59 -8.12
C GLU A 166 -15.25 -7.04 -7.65
N LYS A 167 -14.11 -7.66 -7.98
CA LYS A 167 -13.81 -9.02 -7.57
C LYS A 167 -13.69 -9.18 -6.04
N MET A 168 -13.12 -8.17 -5.36
CA MET A 168 -13.08 -8.16 -3.90
C MET A 168 -14.50 -8.14 -3.29
N VAL A 169 -15.42 -7.38 -3.88
CA VAL A 169 -16.82 -7.32 -3.46
C VAL A 169 -17.50 -8.70 -3.65
N GLU A 170 -17.29 -9.36 -4.79
CA GLU A 170 -17.82 -10.71 -5.05
C GLU A 170 -17.34 -11.69 -3.97
N VAL A 171 -16.03 -11.79 -3.75
CA VAL A 171 -15.46 -12.73 -2.76
C VAL A 171 -16.02 -12.48 -1.37
N VAL A 172 -16.14 -11.20 -0.96
CA VAL A 172 -16.63 -10.85 0.39
C VAL A 172 -18.12 -11.21 0.55
N PHE A 173 -18.97 -10.98 -0.45
CA PHE A 173 -20.40 -11.26 -0.31
C PHE A 173 -20.79 -12.70 -0.67
N GLU A 174 -20.13 -13.30 -1.64
CA GLU A 174 -20.49 -14.64 -2.13
C GLU A 174 -19.76 -15.74 -1.36
N SER A 175 -18.46 -15.56 -1.12
CA SER A 175 -17.64 -16.58 -0.50
C SER A 175 -17.52 -16.45 1.01
N LEU A 176 -17.23 -15.24 1.52
CA LEU A 176 -17.15 -14.97 2.97
C LEU A 176 -18.53 -14.69 3.59
N ASN A 177 -19.54 -14.45 2.79
CA ASN A 177 -20.92 -14.23 3.21
C ASN A 177 -21.11 -13.11 4.24
N SER A 178 -20.25 -12.09 4.21
CA SER A 178 -20.31 -10.94 5.12
C SER A 178 -21.63 -10.16 5.00
N PRO A 179 -22.20 -9.60 6.10
CA PRO A 179 -23.41 -8.78 6.06
C PRO A 179 -23.19 -7.40 5.45
N GLY A 180 -21.94 -6.95 5.32
CA GLY A 180 -21.61 -5.66 4.75
C GLY A 180 -20.12 -5.47 4.56
N MET A 181 -19.74 -4.59 3.64
CA MET A 181 -18.34 -4.27 3.41
C MET A 181 -18.12 -2.82 2.98
N TYR A 182 -16.87 -2.40 3.05
CA TYR A 182 -16.40 -1.13 2.49
C TYR A 182 -14.95 -1.29 2.01
N ILE A 183 -14.60 -0.64 0.91
CA ILE A 183 -13.22 -0.60 0.40
C ILE A 183 -12.70 0.83 0.49
N ALA A 184 -11.53 1.00 1.14
CA ALA A 184 -10.86 2.28 1.26
C ALA A 184 -9.41 2.22 0.77
N TYR A 185 -8.91 3.31 0.20
CA TYR A 185 -7.52 3.38 -0.24
C TYR A 185 -6.53 3.40 0.94
N HIS A 186 -5.43 2.65 0.82
CA HIS A 186 -4.33 2.63 1.81
C HIS A 186 -3.88 4.04 2.21
N SER A 187 -3.74 4.95 1.25
CA SER A 187 -3.33 6.33 1.47
C SER A 187 -4.32 7.12 2.31
N VAL A 188 -5.61 6.99 2.03
CA VAL A 188 -6.68 7.65 2.81
C VAL A 188 -6.69 7.13 4.24
N LEU A 189 -6.61 5.81 4.41
CA LEU A 189 -6.53 5.19 5.73
C LEU A 189 -5.28 5.63 6.49
N SER A 190 -4.13 5.72 5.80
CA SER A 190 -2.88 6.20 6.41
C SER A 190 -2.98 7.64 6.91
N VAL A 191 -3.69 8.52 6.18
CA VAL A 191 -3.97 9.89 6.64
C VAL A 191 -4.82 9.87 7.92
N TYR A 192 -5.84 9.01 7.99
CA TYR A 192 -6.69 8.87 9.18
C TYR A 192 -5.93 8.32 10.38
N ALA A 193 -4.96 7.41 10.18
CA ALA A 193 -4.08 6.94 11.25
C ALA A 193 -3.24 8.06 11.88
N HIS A 194 -2.92 9.11 11.12
CA HIS A 194 -2.25 10.32 11.61
C HIS A 194 -3.20 11.36 12.21
N GLY A 195 -4.50 11.05 12.36
CA GLY A 195 -5.52 11.97 12.86
C GLY A 195 -5.79 13.15 11.94
N LYS A 196 -5.63 12.97 10.63
CA LYS A 196 -5.78 14.00 9.60
C LYS A 196 -6.80 13.57 8.54
N ILE A 197 -7.23 14.53 7.72
CA ILE A 197 -8.08 14.29 6.54
C ILE A 197 -7.34 14.64 5.23
N SER A 198 -6.26 15.42 5.33
CA SER A 198 -5.45 15.84 4.18
C SER A 198 -3.96 15.71 4.49
N GLY A 199 -3.17 15.35 3.48
CA GLY A 199 -1.72 15.23 3.57
C GLY A 199 -1.10 14.54 2.37
N LEU A 200 0.22 14.61 2.26
CA LEU A 200 0.99 13.80 1.31
C LEU A 200 1.44 12.53 2.01
N VAL A 201 0.89 11.39 1.62
CA VAL A 201 1.35 10.07 2.09
C VAL A 201 2.56 9.63 1.27
N VAL A 202 3.64 9.28 1.95
CA VAL A 202 4.82 8.61 1.38
C VAL A 202 4.85 7.21 1.98
N ASP A 203 4.35 6.25 1.23
CA ASP A 203 4.22 4.87 1.65
C ASP A 203 5.27 4.02 0.95
N THR A 204 6.21 3.48 1.74
CA THR A 204 7.25 2.58 1.27
C THR A 204 7.01 1.20 1.86
N GLY A 205 6.37 0.34 1.07
CA GLY A 205 5.92 -0.98 1.49
C GLY A 205 6.97 -2.09 1.31
N TYR A 206 6.48 -3.30 1.02
CA TYR A 206 7.29 -4.47 0.72
C TYR A 206 7.79 -4.48 -0.75
N ALA A 207 6.90 -4.24 -1.71
CA ALA A 207 7.23 -4.31 -3.14
C ALA A 207 7.17 -2.95 -3.85
N VAL A 208 6.38 -2.00 -3.36
CA VAL A 208 6.08 -0.75 -4.05
C VAL A 208 6.21 0.43 -3.10
N THR A 209 6.67 1.54 -3.65
CA THR A 209 6.68 2.85 -3.01
C THR A 209 5.71 3.78 -3.74
N HIS A 210 4.84 4.45 -3.00
CA HIS A 210 3.91 5.45 -3.53
C HIS A 210 4.07 6.79 -2.83
N THR A 211 3.86 7.88 -3.57
CA THR A 211 3.57 9.18 -2.96
C THR A 211 2.19 9.64 -3.43
N VAL A 212 1.28 9.80 -2.49
CA VAL A 212 -0.15 10.03 -2.76
C VAL A 212 -0.63 11.25 -2.01
N PRO A 213 -0.94 12.35 -2.69
CA PRO A 213 -1.65 13.46 -2.07
C PRO A 213 -3.10 13.07 -1.81
N VAL A 214 -3.53 13.26 -0.58
CA VAL A 214 -4.92 13.08 -0.11
C VAL A 214 -5.45 14.42 0.31
N LEU A 215 -6.57 14.85 -0.25
CA LEU A 215 -7.25 16.10 0.07
C LEU A 215 -8.67 15.78 0.54
N ASP A 216 -8.98 16.16 1.79
CA ASP A 216 -10.30 15.96 2.41
C ASP A 216 -10.82 14.51 2.30
N GLY A 217 -9.92 13.55 2.48
CA GLY A 217 -10.22 12.12 2.40
C GLY A 217 -10.23 11.54 0.99
N TYR A 218 -9.84 12.29 -0.04
CA TYR A 218 -9.80 11.82 -1.44
C TYR A 218 -8.39 11.85 -2.00
N ASN A 219 -8.01 10.76 -2.66
CA ASN A 219 -6.77 10.75 -3.43
C ASN A 219 -6.84 11.75 -4.59
N LEU A 220 -5.69 12.34 -4.94
CA LEU A 220 -5.51 13.09 -6.19
C LEU A 220 -4.81 12.21 -7.22
N PRO A 221 -5.52 11.44 -8.08
CA PRO A 221 -4.94 10.38 -8.90
C PRO A 221 -3.86 10.89 -9.87
N HIS A 222 -4.05 12.08 -10.44
CA HIS A 222 -3.10 12.71 -11.37
C HIS A 222 -1.78 13.11 -10.73
N ALA A 223 -1.74 13.17 -9.39
CA ALA A 223 -0.58 13.58 -8.61
C ALA A 223 0.11 12.40 -7.91
N ILE A 224 -0.37 11.17 -8.12
CA ILE A 224 0.28 9.97 -7.58
C ILE A 224 1.57 9.71 -8.34
N GLU A 225 2.64 9.42 -7.60
CA GLU A 225 3.87 8.86 -8.13
C GLU A 225 4.05 7.44 -7.57
N ARG A 226 4.62 6.56 -8.38
CA ARG A 226 4.87 5.15 -8.03
C ARG A 226 6.28 4.76 -8.44
N MET A 227 6.92 3.95 -7.60
CA MET A 227 8.20 3.31 -7.88
C MET A 227 8.13 1.85 -7.40
N ASP A 228 8.48 0.91 -8.27
CA ASP A 228 8.52 -0.52 -7.94
C ASP A 228 9.90 -0.88 -7.34
N ILE A 229 10.33 -0.10 -6.34
CA ILE A 229 11.47 -0.37 -5.46
C ILE A 229 10.99 -0.14 -4.03
N ALA A 230 11.09 -1.16 -3.21
CA ALA A 230 10.72 -1.15 -1.80
C ALA A 230 11.38 -2.34 -1.08
N GLY A 231 10.86 -2.76 0.06
CA GLY A 231 11.49 -3.68 1.00
C GLY A 231 12.05 -4.97 0.40
N SER A 232 11.34 -5.65 -0.50
CA SER A 232 11.81 -6.88 -1.15
C SER A 232 13.00 -6.64 -2.08
N HIS A 233 12.98 -5.52 -2.82
CA HIS A 233 14.10 -5.13 -3.68
C HIS A 233 15.34 -4.77 -2.86
N LEU A 234 15.13 -4.14 -1.70
CA LEU A 234 16.22 -3.85 -0.76
C LEU A 234 16.81 -5.14 -0.18
N THR A 235 15.97 -6.15 0.13
CA THR A 235 16.47 -7.47 0.59
C THR A 235 17.29 -8.15 -0.47
N SER A 236 16.83 -8.15 -1.73
CA SER A 236 17.61 -8.72 -2.86
C SER A 236 18.91 -7.96 -3.10
N PHE A 237 18.90 -6.64 -2.96
CA PHE A 237 20.11 -5.83 -3.10
C PHE A 237 21.08 -6.07 -1.93
N LEU A 238 20.59 -6.19 -0.70
CA LEU A 238 21.42 -6.55 0.44
C LEU A 238 22.06 -7.93 0.28
N LEU A 239 21.31 -8.91 -0.24
CA LEU A 239 21.86 -10.23 -0.58
C LEU A 239 23.06 -10.12 -1.54
N GLN A 240 22.93 -9.26 -2.57
CA GLN A 240 24.04 -9.01 -3.51
C GLN A 240 25.23 -8.36 -2.80
N LEU A 241 25.03 -7.32 -2.00
CA LEU A 241 26.09 -6.65 -1.25
C LEU A 241 26.83 -7.63 -0.33
N LEU A 242 26.11 -8.49 0.39
CA LEU A 242 26.70 -9.51 1.25
C LEU A 242 27.53 -10.54 0.47
N ARG A 243 27.11 -10.92 -0.74
CA ARG A 243 27.91 -11.77 -1.64
C ARG A 243 29.17 -11.07 -2.15
N ASP A 244 29.04 -9.79 -2.50
CA ASP A 244 30.15 -8.98 -3.00
C ASP A 244 31.24 -8.76 -1.92
N THR A 245 30.84 -8.77 -0.64
CA THR A 245 31.78 -8.73 0.50
C THR A 245 32.32 -10.11 0.92
N GLY A 246 31.99 -11.17 0.15
CA GLY A 246 32.54 -12.51 0.32
C GLY A 246 31.76 -13.42 1.28
N HIS A 247 30.60 -13.00 1.76
CA HIS A 247 29.75 -13.86 2.59
C HIS A 247 28.97 -14.88 1.74
N ALA A 248 28.91 -16.14 2.21
CA ALA A 248 28.34 -17.28 1.49
C ALA A 248 26.78 -17.31 1.59
N PHE A 249 26.11 -16.24 1.21
CA PHE A 249 24.64 -16.20 1.18
C PHE A 249 24.07 -16.73 -0.13
N ASN A 250 22.94 -17.41 -0.05
CA ASN A 250 22.18 -17.89 -1.20
C ASN A 250 20.69 -17.51 -1.07
N GLU A 251 19.89 -17.80 -2.09
CA GLU A 251 18.48 -17.39 -2.13
C GLU A 251 17.60 -18.11 -1.10
N ARG A 252 18.01 -19.30 -0.62
CA ARG A 252 17.30 -19.98 0.47
C ARG A 252 17.44 -19.24 1.80
N MET A 253 18.48 -18.41 1.94
CA MET A 253 18.77 -17.61 3.13
C MET A 253 18.11 -16.21 3.08
N MET A 254 17.21 -15.95 2.12
CA MET A 254 16.57 -14.63 1.95
C MET A 254 15.88 -14.14 3.23
N HIS A 255 15.29 -15.03 4.03
CA HIS A 255 14.68 -14.67 5.32
C HIS A 255 15.71 -14.16 6.33
N ILE A 256 16.93 -14.71 6.35
CA ILE A 256 18.04 -14.23 7.21
C ILE A 256 18.50 -12.86 6.73
N VAL A 257 18.62 -12.66 5.41
CA VAL A 257 18.96 -11.35 4.83
C VAL A 257 17.90 -10.30 5.14
N GLU A 258 16.62 -10.69 5.14
CA GLU A 258 15.52 -9.81 5.56
C GLU A 258 15.61 -9.45 7.05
N ASP A 259 15.96 -10.38 7.90
CA ASP A 259 16.23 -10.13 9.32
C ASP A 259 17.41 -9.18 9.53
N ILE A 260 18.52 -9.38 8.80
CA ILE A 260 19.68 -8.46 8.81
C ILE A 260 19.23 -7.06 8.40
N LYS A 261 18.46 -6.94 7.29
CA LYS A 261 17.92 -5.67 6.82
C LYS A 261 17.12 -4.95 7.90
N HIS A 262 16.24 -5.65 8.59
CA HIS A 262 15.35 -5.07 9.60
C HIS A 262 16.08 -4.65 10.89
N LYS A 263 17.12 -5.38 11.27
CA LYS A 263 17.80 -5.19 12.56
C LYS A 263 19.01 -4.26 12.47
N PHE A 264 19.69 -4.26 11.33
CA PHE A 264 21.01 -3.64 11.24
C PHE A 264 21.16 -2.57 10.15
N CYS A 265 20.26 -2.53 9.15
CA CYS A 265 20.31 -1.49 8.13
C CYS A 265 19.72 -0.17 8.64
N TYR A 266 20.34 0.94 8.24
CA TYR A 266 19.93 2.30 8.57
C TYR A 266 20.19 3.26 7.41
N VAL A 267 19.54 4.41 7.40
CA VAL A 267 19.73 5.45 6.38
C VAL A 267 20.75 6.46 6.89
N ALA A 268 21.86 6.58 6.20
CA ALA A 268 22.88 7.60 6.48
C ALA A 268 22.31 9.01 6.28
N ALA A 269 22.69 9.95 7.14
CA ALA A 269 22.31 11.34 6.98
C ALA A 269 22.92 11.96 5.71
N ASP A 270 24.15 11.58 5.41
CA ASP A 270 24.88 11.88 4.18
C ASP A 270 25.74 10.68 3.80
N ILE A 271 25.51 10.12 2.61
CA ILE A 271 26.14 8.85 2.20
C ILE A 271 27.65 8.99 1.98
N GLU A 272 28.11 10.15 1.49
CA GLU A 272 29.54 10.38 1.24
C GLU A 272 30.30 10.51 2.55
N SER A 273 29.76 11.26 3.49
CA SER A 273 30.30 11.39 4.83
C SER A 273 30.36 10.06 5.56
N GLU A 274 29.29 9.25 5.47
CA GLU A 274 29.21 7.92 6.11
C GLU A 274 30.24 6.93 5.53
N CYS A 275 30.46 6.98 4.23
CA CYS A 275 31.47 6.15 3.57
C CYS A 275 32.92 6.46 4.00
N ASN A 276 33.16 7.67 4.51
CA ASN A 276 34.48 8.16 4.94
C ASN A 276 34.73 7.96 6.44
N LEU A 277 33.74 7.46 7.20
CA LEU A 277 33.94 7.13 8.61
C LEU A 277 34.90 5.97 8.80
N PRO A 278 35.62 5.90 9.93
CA PRO A 278 36.38 4.71 10.34
C PRO A 278 35.46 3.49 10.41
N LYS A 279 36.01 2.33 10.08
CA LYS A 279 35.23 1.07 10.02
C LYS A 279 34.55 0.74 11.35
N GLU A 280 35.18 1.07 12.45
CA GLU A 280 34.72 0.84 13.83
C GLU A 280 33.41 1.60 14.15
N GLU A 281 33.11 2.67 13.44
CA GLU A 281 31.91 3.48 13.65
C GLU A 281 30.64 2.82 13.07
N TYR A 282 30.76 2.03 12.00
CA TYR A 282 29.61 1.42 11.32
C TYR A 282 29.63 -0.12 11.30
N MET A 283 30.71 -0.77 11.68
CA MET A 283 30.80 -2.23 11.71
C MET A 283 30.00 -2.83 12.87
N VAL A 284 29.30 -3.94 12.61
CA VAL A 284 28.60 -4.71 13.66
C VAL A 284 28.67 -6.21 13.35
N ASP A 285 28.87 -7.01 14.37
CA ASP A 285 28.88 -8.47 14.26
C ASP A 285 27.45 -9.02 14.37
N PHE A 286 27.14 -9.98 13.54
CA PHE A 286 25.88 -10.70 13.53
C PHE A 286 26.12 -12.20 13.56
N GLN A 287 25.49 -12.89 14.49
CA GLN A 287 25.54 -14.35 14.58
C GLN A 287 24.43 -14.96 13.74
N LEU A 288 24.80 -15.78 12.77
CA LEU A 288 23.90 -16.56 11.95
C LEU A 288 23.25 -17.72 12.77
N PRO A 289 22.12 -18.28 12.29
CA PRO A 289 21.44 -19.39 12.96
C PRO A 289 22.32 -20.66 13.15
N ASP A 290 23.33 -20.86 12.32
CA ASP A 290 24.31 -21.95 12.42
C ASP A 290 25.43 -21.67 13.42
N GLY A 291 25.45 -20.51 14.05
CA GLY A 291 26.47 -20.06 15.01
C GLY A 291 27.65 -19.32 14.39
N GLN A 292 27.80 -19.26 13.06
CA GLN A 292 28.83 -18.47 12.41
C GLN A 292 28.62 -16.98 12.69
N ILE A 293 29.69 -16.25 12.97
CA ILE A 293 29.65 -14.78 13.13
C ILE A 293 30.14 -14.15 11.82
N ILE A 294 29.38 -13.17 11.33
CA ILE A 294 29.74 -12.33 10.19
C ILE A 294 29.82 -10.87 10.64
N SER A 295 30.73 -10.10 10.07
CA SER A 295 30.82 -8.66 10.30
C SER A 295 30.11 -7.92 9.18
N LEU A 296 29.09 -7.16 9.54
CA LEU A 296 28.33 -6.29 8.63
C LEU A 296 29.00 -4.93 8.60
N GLU A 297 29.16 -4.38 7.40
CA GLU A 297 29.91 -3.15 7.17
C GLU A 297 29.05 -2.09 6.44
N LYS A 298 29.55 -1.59 5.31
CA LYS A 298 28.91 -0.53 4.51
C LYS A 298 27.57 -0.93 3.91
N GLU A 299 27.34 -2.22 3.69
CA GLU A 299 26.08 -2.75 3.20
C GLU A 299 24.87 -2.35 4.07
N ARG A 300 25.10 -2.07 5.37
CA ARG A 300 24.08 -1.63 6.31
C ARG A 300 23.41 -0.32 5.89
N PHE A 301 24.16 0.64 5.38
CA PHE A 301 23.62 1.93 4.93
C PHE A 301 23.52 2.04 3.40
N GLN A 302 24.30 1.28 2.65
CA GLN A 302 24.19 1.22 1.19
C GLN A 302 22.86 0.58 0.73
N CYS A 303 22.35 -0.40 1.49
CA CYS A 303 21.10 -1.07 1.17
C CYS A 303 19.91 -0.09 1.09
N PRO A 304 19.53 0.64 2.14
CA PRO A 304 18.39 1.56 2.08
C PRO A 304 18.65 2.82 1.25
N GLU A 305 19.92 3.14 0.91
CA GLU A 305 20.25 4.27 0.04
C GLU A 305 19.54 4.17 -1.34
N ARG A 306 19.19 2.96 -1.78
CA ARG A 306 18.40 2.72 -3.01
C ARG A 306 17.04 3.41 -3.01
N LEU A 307 16.48 3.76 -1.87
CA LEU A 307 15.24 4.55 -1.77
C LEU A 307 15.47 6.01 -2.19
N PHE A 308 16.67 6.55 -1.97
CA PHE A 308 17.05 7.92 -2.31
C PHE A 308 17.74 8.01 -3.67
N ASN A 309 18.56 7.03 -3.98
CA ASN A 309 19.33 6.90 -5.22
C ASN A 309 19.05 5.54 -5.88
N PRO A 310 17.88 5.38 -6.54
CA PRO A 310 17.54 4.14 -7.23
C PRO A 310 18.49 3.88 -8.41
N PRO A 311 18.67 2.61 -8.81
CA PRO A 311 19.56 2.25 -9.91
C PRO A 311 19.06 2.88 -11.21
N LYS A 312 20.01 3.30 -12.05
CA LYS A 312 19.70 3.74 -13.41
C LYS A 312 19.37 2.53 -14.26
N MET A 313 18.16 2.48 -14.79
CA MET A 313 17.71 1.42 -15.68
C MET A 313 17.44 2.00 -17.08
N PRO A 314 17.87 1.34 -18.16
CA PRO A 314 17.60 1.79 -19.52
C PRO A 314 16.07 1.93 -19.74
N GLY A 315 15.65 3.09 -20.25
CA GLY A 315 14.23 3.36 -20.57
C GLY A 315 13.32 3.64 -19.37
N VAL A 316 13.81 3.57 -18.12
CA VAL A 316 13.02 3.85 -16.91
C VAL A 316 13.67 4.97 -16.12
N SER A 317 12.94 6.07 -15.93
CA SER A 317 13.40 7.21 -15.12
C SER A 317 12.98 7.05 -13.68
N LEU A 318 13.67 6.20 -12.93
CA LEU A 318 13.49 6.09 -11.48
C LEU A 318 14.09 7.30 -10.77
N VAL A 319 13.43 7.75 -9.73
CA VAL A 319 13.90 8.86 -8.89
C VAL A 319 13.69 8.53 -7.42
N GLY A 320 14.52 9.10 -6.55
CA GLY A 320 14.40 8.88 -5.11
C GLY A 320 13.06 9.35 -4.54
N ILE A 321 12.68 8.77 -3.40
CA ILE A 321 11.39 9.01 -2.71
C ILE A 321 11.13 10.50 -2.43
N HIS A 322 12.17 11.27 -2.11
CA HIS A 322 12.12 12.72 -1.91
C HIS A 322 11.76 13.49 -3.20
N THR A 323 12.25 13.01 -4.35
CA THR A 323 11.92 13.59 -5.66
C THR A 323 10.51 13.18 -6.10
N MET A 324 10.06 11.97 -5.81
CA MET A 324 8.67 11.55 -6.01
C MET A 324 7.73 12.45 -5.21
N ALA A 325 8.02 12.66 -3.94
CA ALA A 325 7.24 13.55 -3.06
C ALA A 325 7.14 14.97 -3.64
N GLN A 326 8.26 15.54 -4.10
CA GLN A 326 8.27 16.84 -4.77
C GLN A 326 7.41 16.87 -6.04
N ARG A 327 7.49 15.81 -6.88
CA ARG A 327 6.67 15.70 -8.10
C ARG A 327 5.18 15.66 -7.78
N SER A 328 4.79 14.86 -6.80
CA SER A 328 3.41 14.81 -6.29
C SER A 328 2.94 16.19 -5.80
N LEU A 329 3.73 16.85 -4.94
CA LEU A 329 3.40 18.17 -4.39
C LEU A 329 3.25 19.24 -5.49
N LYS A 330 4.06 19.19 -6.56
CA LYS A 330 3.93 20.12 -7.70
C LYS A 330 2.63 19.97 -8.46
N LYS A 331 2.05 18.77 -8.49
CA LYS A 331 0.78 18.47 -9.18
C LYS A 331 -0.46 18.78 -8.33
N VAL A 332 -0.30 19.00 -7.01
CA VAL A 332 -1.40 19.42 -6.12
C VAL A 332 -1.84 20.85 -6.47
N PRO A 333 -3.14 21.18 -6.43
CA PRO A 333 -3.65 22.54 -6.58
C PRO A 333 -2.93 23.53 -5.65
N LYS A 334 -2.66 24.76 -6.14
CA LYS A 334 -1.82 25.74 -5.40
C LYS A 334 -2.39 26.05 -4.02
N GLU A 335 -3.70 26.13 -3.92
CA GLU A 335 -4.46 26.45 -2.71
C GLU A 335 -4.24 25.40 -1.61
N ALA A 336 -4.24 24.11 -1.98
CA ALA A 336 -4.06 22.99 -1.05
C ALA A 336 -2.57 22.66 -0.77
N ARG A 337 -1.67 23.18 -1.60
CA ARG A 337 -0.25 22.81 -1.54
C ARG A 337 0.42 23.15 -0.21
N ARG A 338 0.03 24.29 0.40
CA ARG A 338 0.57 24.71 1.70
C ARG A 338 0.27 23.68 2.79
N ASP A 339 -0.95 23.17 2.83
CA ASP A 339 -1.36 22.19 3.84
C ASP A 339 -0.67 20.84 3.60
N MET A 340 -0.45 20.47 2.35
CA MET A 340 0.30 19.26 2.00
C MET A 340 1.76 19.33 2.49
N TYR A 341 2.45 20.47 2.33
CA TYR A 341 3.81 20.64 2.86
C TYR A 341 3.88 20.49 4.39
N GLN A 342 2.83 20.89 5.10
CA GLN A 342 2.78 20.76 6.57
C GLN A 342 2.29 19.40 7.04
N ASN A 343 1.88 18.53 6.12
CA ASN A 343 1.34 17.21 6.41
C ASN A 343 1.94 16.15 5.47
N VAL A 344 3.26 16.02 5.46
CA VAL A 344 3.95 14.91 4.77
C VAL A 344 4.05 13.75 5.76
N LEU A 345 3.44 12.61 5.41
CA LEU A 345 3.21 11.48 6.31
C LEU A 345 3.98 10.26 5.82
N LEU A 346 4.92 9.77 6.62
CA LEU A 346 5.69 8.56 6.31
C LEU A 346 4.94 7.31 6.77
N CYS A 347 4.78 6.35 5.86
CA CYS A 347 4.08 5.09 6.08
C CYS A 347 4.83 3.91 5.44
N GLY A 348 4.37 2.70 5.76
CA GLY A 348 4.95 1.46 5.23
C GLY A 348 6.14 0.92 6.02
N GLY A 349 6.37 -0.41 5.89
CA GLY A 349 7.41 -1.10 6.65
C GLY A 349 8.82 -0.63 6.37
N SER A 350 9.12 -0.30 5.11
CA SER A 350 10.45 0.20 4.73
C SER A 350 10.70 1.65 5.14
N SER A 351 9.70 2.37 5.64
CA SER A 351 9.91 3.67 6.27
C SER A 351 10.49 3.58 7.69
N LEU A 352 10.54 2.38 8.29
CA LEU A 352 11.01 2.15 9.65
C LEU A 352 12.54 2.23 9.80
N PHE A 353 13.30 2.24 8.72
CA PHE A 353 14.75 2.39 8.81
C PHE A 353 15.11 3.60 9.69
N GLU A 354 16.02 3.39 10.63
CA GLU A 354 16.60 4.47 11.41
C GLU A 354 17.22 5.53 10.49
N GLY A 355 17.07 6.80 10.81
CA GLY A 355 17.60 7.91 10.01
C GLY A 355 16.74 8.32 8.81
N LEU A 356 15.78 7.48 8.34
CA LEU A 356 15.01 7.73 7.12
C LEU A 356 14.22 9.04 7.17
N GLU A 357 13.51 9.31 8.25
CA GLU A 357 12.72 10.56 8.40
C GLU A 357 13.61 11.80 8.33
N LYS A 358 14.76 11.77 9.00
CA LYS A 358 15.72 12.87 9.02
C LYS A 358 16.30 13.12 7.62
N ARG A 359 16.79 12.07 6.95
CA ARG A 359 17.34 12.16 5.60
C ARG A 359 16.29 12.61 4.59
N PHE A 360 15.09 12.01 4.61
CA PHE A 360 14.00 12.37 3.73
C PHE A 360 13.60 13.84 3.90
N THR A 361 13.52 14.34 5.13
CA THR A 361 13.19 15.74 5.42
C THR A 361 14.26 16.69 4.85
N SER A 362 15.54 16.38 5.07
CA SER A 362 16.65 17.17 4.54
C SER A 362 16.64 17.24 3.01
N GLU A 363 16.48 16.08 2.36
CA GLU A 363 16.45 15.99 0.90
C GLU A 363 15.23 16.71 0.28
N LEU A 364 14.06 16.56 0.90
CA LEU A 364 12.85 17.21 0.42
C LEU A 364 12.92 18.73 0.64
N LEU A 365 13.50 19.19 1.75
CA LEU A 365 13.64 20.62 2.06
C LEU A 365 14.46 21.36 0.99
N GLN A 366 15.47 20.71 0.41
CA GLN A 366 16.27 21.30 -0.67
C GLN A 366 15.49 21.44 -2.00
N LYS A 367 14.38 20.73 -2.14
CA LYS A 367 13.58 20.67 -3.39
C LYS A 367 12.28 21.47 -3.33
N VAL A 368 11.92 22.00 -2.17
CA VAL A 368 10.73 22.84 -1.99
C VAL A 368 11.08 24.34 -2.08
N PRO A 369 10.11 25.22 -2.34
CA PRO A 369 10.39 26.67 -2.41
C PRO A 369 10.98 27.21 -1.09
N VAL A 370 11.87 28.19 -1.21
CA VAL A 370 12.46 28.89 -0.06
C VAL A 370 11.35 29.42 0.85
N ASN A 371 11.54 29.33 2.16
CA ASN A 371 10.56 29.69 3.20
C ASN A 371 9.31 28.82 3.29
N THR A 372 9.29 27.64 2.63
CA THR A 372 8.21 26.67 2.82
C THR A 372 8.27 26.05 4.21
N LYS A 373 7.18 26.12 4.97
CA LYS A 373 7.04 25.39 6.23
C LYS A 373 6.80 23.92 5.95
N LEU A 374 7.86 23.15 5.80
CA LEU A 374 7.79 21.69 5.63
C LEU A 374 7.70 21.00 6.99
N ARG A 375 6.76 20.08 7.12
CA ARG A 375 6.67 19.18 8.26
C ARG A 375 6.50 17.75 7.77
N VAL A 376 7.47 16.92 8.02
CA VAL A 376 7.41 15.47 7.86
C VAL A 376 7.02 14.87 9.21
N SER A 377 6.13 13.90 9.21
CA SER A 377 5.64 13.25 10.42
C SER A 377 5.58 11.74 10.21
N SER A 378 5.99 11.02 11.23
CA SER A 378 5.81 9.58 11.32
C SER A 378 5.15 9.23 12.66
N ILE A 379 4.40 8.13 12.67
CA ILE A 379 3.81 7.58 13.89
C ILE A 379 4.51 6.27 14.25
N PRO A 380 4.54 5.92 15.53
CA PRO A 380 4.90 4.56 15.93
C PRO A 380 4.03 3.55 15.20
N LEU A 381 4.57 2.40 14.83
CA LEU A 381 3.83 1.35 14.11
C LEU A 381 3.28 1.81 12.74
N ARG A 382 3.95 2.75 12.06
CA ARG A 382 3.55 3.25 10.74
C ARG A 382 3.55 2.20 9.62
N ASN A 383 4.11 1.04 9.88
CA ASN A 383 3.96 -0.17 9.07
C ASN A 383 2.52 -0.76 9.09
N TYR A 384 1.68 -0.32 10.05
CA TYR A 384 0.26 -0.68 10.14
C TYR A 384 -0.65 0.54 9.91
N ALA A 385 -0.13 1.65 9.39
CA ALA A 385 -0.89 2.89 9.27
C ALA A 385 -2.22 2.71 8.52
N ALA A 386 -2.22 2.01 7.39
CA ALA A 386 -3.44 1.76 6.64
C ALA A 386 -4.45 0.93 7.45
N TRP A 387 -4.00 -0.14 8.12
CA TRP A 387 -4.86 -0.93 8.99
C TRP A 387 -5.41 -0.11 10.17
N THR A 388 -4.55 0.67 10.83
CA THR A 388 -4.93 1.53 11.97
C THR A 388 -5.97 2.58 11.56
N GLY A 389 -5.77 3.24 10.41
CA GLY A 389 -6.75 4.18 9.87
C GLY A 389 -8.08 3.52 9.51
N GLY A 390 -8.05 2.30 8.98
CA GLY A 390 -9.24 1.46 8.77
C GLY A 390 -9.95 1.13 10.07
N SER A 391 -9.19 0.80 11.12
CA SER A 391 -9.72 0.55 12.47
C SER A 391 -10.42 1.78 13.05
N VAL A 392 -9.81 2.96 12.90
CA VAL A 392 -10.43 4.23 13.28
C VAL A 392 -11.71 4.47 12.48
N LEU A 393 -11.65 4.43 11.15
CA LEU A 393 -12.77 4.72 10.25
C LEU A 393 -13.97 3.81 10.54
N ALA A 394 -13.76 2.48 10.61
CA ALA A 394 -14.82 1.51 10.82
C ALA A 394 -15.47 1.61 12.22
N SER A 395 -14.81 2.24 13.20
CA SER A 395 -15.34 2.47 14.54
C SER A 395 -16.18 3.74 14.68
N LEU A 396 -16.14 4.65 13.70
CA LEU A 396 -16.88 5.91 13.74
C LEU A 396 -18.39 5.67 13.59
N LYS A 397 -19.19 6.35 14.43
CA LYS A 397 -20.65 6.25 14.37
C LYS A 397 -21.20 6.71 13.03
N ASN A 398 -20.70 7.83 12.50
CA ASN A 398 -21.14 8.39 11.23
C ASN A 398 -20.77 7.53 10.01
N PHE A 399 -19.79 6.66 10.14
CA PHE A 399 -19.40 5.75 9.08
C PHE A 399 -20.36 4.56 8.89
N GLN A 400 -21.21 4.28 9.88
CA GLN A 400 -22.09 3.08 9.84
C GLN A 400 -23.11 3.10 8.68
N SER A 401 -23.42 4.26 8.13
CA SER A 401 -24.28 4.41 6.93
C SER A 401 -23.51 4.20 5.60
N CYS A 402 -22.17 4.15 5.64
CA CYS A 402 -21.33 4.01 4.43
C CYS A 402 -21.18 2.57 3.96
N TRP A 403 -21.46 1.59 4.82
CA TRP A 403 -21.33 0.19 4.46
C TRP A 403 -22.17 -0.17 3.24
N ILE A 404 -21.58 -0.88 2.27
CA ILE A 404 -22.34 -1.61 1.26
C ILE A 404 -22.97 -2.80 1.98
N ARG A 405 -24.30 -2.91 1.95
CA ARG A 405 -25.04 -4.01 2.55
C ARG A 405 -25.20 -5.17 1.55
N LYS A 406 -25.38 -6.38 2.04
CA LYS A 406 -25.58 -7.56 1.19
C LYS A 406 -26.79 -7.41 0.27
N GLU A 407 -27.88 -6.78 0.75
CA GLU A 407 -29.06 -6.51 -0.06
C GLU A 407 -28.75 -5.58 -1.23
N GLN A 408 -27.93 -4.54 -1.02
CA GLN A 408 -27.52 -3.62 -2.08
C GLN A 408 -26.61 -4.31 -3.11
N TYR A 409 -25.75 -5.22 -2.66
CA TYR A 409 -24.97 -6.07 -3.56
C TYR A 409 -25.86 -6.98 -4.39
N THR A 410 -26.86 -7.61 -3.80
CA THR A 410 -27.80 -8.49 -4.52
C THR A 410 -28.61 -7.73 -5.59
N GLU A 411 -28.94 -6.45 -5.32
CA GLU A 411 -29.69 -5.59 -6.24
C GLU A 411 -28.84 -5.03 -7.38
N HIS A 412 -27.58 -4.62 -7.08
CA HIS A 412 -26.77 -3.84 -8.01
C HIS A 412 -25.51 -4.57 -8.52
N GLY A 413 -25.24 -5.77 -8.00
CA GLY A 413 -24.02 -6.51 -8.29
C GLY A 413 -22.74 -5.84 -7.79
N PRO A 414 -21.54 -6.32 -8.19
CA PRO A 414 -20.25 -5.84 -7.71
C PRO A 414 -19.97 -4.38 -8.10
N TYR A 415 -20.61 -3.86 -9.15
CA TYR A 415 -20.46 -2.45 -9.57
C TYR A 415 -20.88 -1.42 -8.51
N ILE A 416 -21.64 -1.83 -7.48
CA ILE A 416 -22.03 -0.99 -6.33
C ILE A 416 -20.83 -0.34 -5.65
N VAL A 417 -19.65 -0.99 -5.69
CA VAL A 417 -18.40 -0.49 -5.09
C VAL A 417 -18.01 0.89 -5.62
N HIS A 418 -18.20 1.13 -6.93
CA HIS A 418 -17.85 2.40 -7.55
C HIS A 418 -18.80 3.56 -7.21
N ARG A 419 -19.98 3.22 -6.69
CA ARG A 419 -20.97 4.21 -6.22
C ARG A 419 -20.83 4.53 -4.73
N ARG A 420 -20.19 3.66 -3.95
CA ARG A 420 -20.15 3.73 -2.48
C ARG A 420 -18.75 3.93 -1.91
N CYS A 421 -17.72 3.42 -2.58
CA CYS A 421 -16.33 3.45 -2.11
C CYS A 421 -15.48 4.34 -3.03
N TYR A 422 -15.18 5.53 -2.60
CA TYR A 422 -14.46 6.56 -3.37
C TYR A 422 -12.96 6.55 -3.05
#